data_346dc514dff8ee574ddc8a4338e52d8d
#
_entry.id   346dc514dff8ee574ddc8a4338e52d8d
#
_cell.length_a   1.000
_cell.length_b   1.000
_cell.length_c   1.000
_cell.angle_alpha   90.00
_cell.angle_beta   90.00
_cell.angle_gamma   90.00
#
_symmetry.space_group_name_H-M   'P 1'
#
loop_
_entity.id
_entity.type
_entity.pdbx_description
1 polymer ?
#
loop_
_entity_poly.entity_id
_entity_poly.type
_entity_poly.pdbx_seq_one_letter_code
_entity_poly.pdbx_strand_id
1 'polypeptide(L)'
;MRKLILMLALFSAVVGAKAQIATENSSALDNIGIGITGGVSTPLDFNSVFPLNTNVGLKFTKDFTPAFGFQVEGLAFLNDNHFTDIKTSVKATNVGLNGALNLSNVFGGYQGTPRKFEVSAIAGIGWLHTWNTSNNYLSSKTGLDFAWNIGKKKAHSLVLTPAIYWNLHKFGDIQFDKRGSQLALNVSYVYHFKTSNGTHHFKTWDIGAMNDEINRLRGALDECQRLHPVDTVVTQVVVEKPIFRVVEKTNEWTVEFAFNSAELTSDAKAVLNTIGQDGIVDVFGYASPEGSEAYNKELSQRRADAVAEYLKARGVRVNKAVGEGVKLNRLVIVKPTTAQ
;
A
#
# COMPACT_ATOMS: atom_id res chain seq x y z
N MET A 1 4.76 -0.81 -33.66
CA MET A 1 4.90 -1.82 -32.62
C MET A 1 6.33 -1.96 -32.08
N ARG A 2 7.39 -2.18 -32.91
CA ARG A 2 8.78 -2.32 -32.40
C ARG A 2 9.28 -1.14 -31.55
N LYS A 3 8.96 0.12 -31.91
CA LYS A 3 9.37 1.32 -31.13
C LYS A 3 8.66 1.42 -29.78
N LEU A 4 7.41 0.95 -29.69
CA LEU A 4 6.65 0.92 -28.41
C LEU A 4 7.21 -0.13 -27.46
N ILE A 5 7.58 -1.31 -27.98
CA ILE A 5 8.21 -2.40 -27.21
C ILE A 5 9.59 -1.98 -26.70
N LEU A 6 10.37 -1.24 -27.51
CA LEU A 6 11.67 -0.71 -27.09
C LEU A 6 11.52 0.36 -25.98
N MET A 7 10.50 1.22 -26.06
CA MET A 7 10.19 2.18 -24.97
C MET A 7 9.76 1.45 -23.69
N LEU A 8 8.90 0.43 -23.78
CA LEU A 8 8.52 -0.38 -22.62
C LEU A 8 9.71 -1.13 -22.00
N ALA A 9 10.61 -1.65 -22.84
CA ALA A 9 11.82 -2.37 -22.39
C ALA A 9 12.85 -1.42 -21.74
N LEU A 10 13.03 -0.23 -22.28
CA LEU A 10 13.84 0.82 -21.65
C LEU A 10 13.23 1.28 -20.31
N PHE A 11 11.90 1.34 -20.23
CA PHE A 11 11.19 1.68 -19.00
C PHE A 11 11.38 0.64 -17.89
N SER A 12 11.34 -0.65 -18.25
CA SER A 12 11.56 -1.75 -17.30
C SER A 12 13.02 -1.82 -16.82
N ALA A 13 13.99 -1.47 -17.64
CA ALA A 13 15.41 -1.47 -17.29
C ALA A 13 15.79 -0.33 -16.31
N VAL A 14 15.16 0.84 -16.43
CA VAL A 14 15.42 1.98 -15.52
C VAL A 14 14.80 1.75 -14.14
N VAL A 15 13.70 1.03 -14.05
CA VAL A 15 13.02 0.69 -12.76
C VAL A 15 13.78 -0.39 -11.99
N GLY A 16 14.57 -1.25 -12.68
CA GLY A 16 15.30 -2.37 -12.05
C GLY A 16 16.55 -1.99 -11.25
N ALA A 17 17.09 -0.78 -11.40
CA ALA A 17 18.43 -0.45 -10.88
C ALA A 17 18.48 0.10 -9.44
N LYS A 18 17.33 0.31 -8.75
CA LYS A 18 17.28 0.77 -7.34
C LYS A 18 16.25 0.02 -6.49
N ALA A 19 16.19 -1.29 -6.65
CA ALA A 19 15.19 -2.16 -6.01
C ALA A 19 15.49 -2.53 -4.54
N GLN A 20 16.14 -1.67 -3.76
CA GLN A 20 16.36 -1.88 -2.32
C GLN A 20 15.36 -1.13 -1.44
N ILE A 21 14.43 -0.41 -2.02
CA ILE A 21 13.41 0.33 -1.28
C ILE A 21 12.06 -0.35 -1.50
N ALA A 22 11.49 -0.96 -0.47
CA ALA A 22 10.13 -1.46 -0.48
C ALA A 22 9.16 -0.36 -0.02
N THR A 23 8.03 -0.28 -0.69
CA THR A 23 6.90 0.54 -0.23
C THR A 23 5.99 -0.29 0.65
N GLU A 24 5.49 0.32 1.73
CA GLU A 24 4.47 -0.31 2.55
C GLU A 24 3.21 -0.57 1.69
N ASN A 25 2.53 -1.68 1.94
CA ASN A 25 1.31 -2.04 1.22
C ASN A 25 0.32 -0.87 1.22
N SER A 26 -0.12 -0.48 0.02
CA SER A 26 -1.08 0.59 -0.19
C SER A 26 -2.46 -0.02 -0.44
N SER A 27 -3.45 0.43 0.32
CA SER A 27 -4.86 0.10 0.10
C SER A 27 -5.37 0.74 -1.20
N ALA A 28 -6.47 0.24 -1.74
CA ALA A 28 -7.12 0.82 -2.93
C ALA A 28 -7.49 2.31 -2.75
N LEU A 29 -7.78 2.74 -1.53
CA LEU A 29 -8.14 4.12 -1.20
C LEU A 29 -6.96 4.99 -0.76
N ASP A 30 -5.74 4.45 -0.70
CA ASP A 30 -4.57 5.22 -0.31
C ASP A 30 -4.02 6.06 -1.47
N ASN A 31 -3.25 7.11 -1.15
CA ASN A 31 -2.58 7.99 -2.11
C ASN A 31 -3.54 8.60 -3.13
N ILE A 32 -4.70 9.05 -2.65
CA ILE A 32 -5.72 9.74 -3.42
C ILE A 32 -5.60 11.24 -3.19
N GLY A 33 -5.75 12.01 -4.26
CA GLY A 33 -5.87 13.46 -4.21
C GLY A 33 -7.09 13.94 -4.96
N ILE A 34 -7.69 15.02 -4.47
CA ILE A 34 -8.78 15.73 -5.16
C ILE A 34 -8.37 17.19 -5.26
N GLY A 35 -8.60 17.77 -6.42
CA GLY A 35 -8.25 19.16 -6.69
C GLY A 35 -9.24 19.87 -7.60
N ILE A 36 -9.13 21.18 -7.55
CA ILE A 36 -9.73 22.10 -8.51
C ILE A 36 -8.64 22.53 -9.50
N THR A 37 -9.01 22.71 -10.74
CA THR A 37 -8.12 23.18 -11.79
C THR A 37 -8.76 24.29 -12.58
N GLY A 38 -7.95 25.20 -13.06
CA GLY A 38 -8.38 26.26 -13.96
C GLY A 38 -7.21 26.74 -14.81
N GLY A 39 -7.51 27.30 -15.95
CA GLY A 39 -6.44 27.75 -16.82
C GLY A 39 -6.96 28.37 -18.13
N VAL A 40 -6.01 28.48 -19.04
CA VAL A 40 -6.25 29.04 -20.35
C VAL A 40 -5.67 28.13 -21.44
N SER A 41 -6.29 28.15 -22.61
CA SER A 41 -5.78 27.44 -23.76
C SER A 41 -5.89 28.30 -25.04
N THR A 42 -5.04 28.01 -25.99
CA THR A 42 -5.00 28.64 -27.31
C THR A 42 -4.86 27.57 -28.40
N PRO A 43 -5.39 27.79 -29.61
CA PRO A 43 -5.19 26.87 -30.72
C PRO A 43 -3.72 26.59 -31.01
N LEU A 44 -3.38 25.34 -31.31
CA LEU A 44 -1.99 24.91 -31.58
C LEU A 44 -1.42 25.39 -32.93
N ASP A 45 -2.28 25.86 -33.82
CA ASP A 45 -1.87 26.39 -35.13
C ASP A 45 -1.16 27.74 -35.04
N PHE A 46 -1.17 28.39 -33.88
CA PHE A 46 -0.51 29.67 -33.59
C PHE A 46 -0.83 30.81 -34.55
N ASN A 47 -1.92 30.70 -35.34
CA ASN A 47 -2.35 31.79 -36.22
C ASN A 47 -2.81 33.01 -35.39
N SER A 48 -3.23 32.79 -34.18
CA SER A 48 -3.53 33.81 -33.19
C SER A 48 -3.41 33.23 -31.78
N VAL A 49 -2.73 33.97 -30.89
CA VAL A 49 -2.68 33.61 -29.48
C VAL A 49 -3.99 33.98 -28.77
N PHE A 50 -4.71 34.94 -29.32
CA PHE A 50 -5.99 35.41 -28.79
C PHE A 50 -7.13 35.14 -29.76
N PRO A 51 -8.36 34.87 -29.26
CA PRO A 51 -8.73 34.87 -27.83
C PRO A 51 -8.27 33.60 -27.10
N LEU A 52 -7.87 33.78 -25.82
CA LEU A 52 -7.61 32.66 -24.93
C LEU A 52 -8.94 31.99 -24.49
N ASN A 53 -8.98 30.67 -24.53
CA ASN A 53 -10.10 29.92 -24.02
C ASN A 53 -9.89 29.62 -22.54
N THR A 54 -10.74 30.14 -21.69
CA THR A 54 -10.69 29.87 -20.26
C THR A 54 -11.31 28.51 -19.92
N ASN A 55 -10.74 27.77 -19.02
CA ASN A 55 -11.29 26.50 -18.54
C ASN A 55 -11.24 26.42 -17.00
N VAL A 56 -12.15 25.62 -16.46
CA VAL A 56 -12.26 25.29 -15.05
C VAL A 56 -12.70 23.85 -14.89
N GLY A 57 -12.25 23.19 -13.84
CA GLY A 57 -12.62 21.79 -13.67
C GLY A 57 -12.15 21.18 -12.36
N LEU A 58 -12.25 19.86 -12.32
CA LEU A 58 -11.86 19.03 -11.20
C LEU A 58 -10.77 18.04 -11.64
N LYS A 59 -9.85 17.76 -10.72
CA LYS A 59 -8.79 16.78 -10.90
C LYS A 59 -8.86 15.78 -9.76
N PHE A 60 -8.91 14.50 -10.08
CA PHE A 60 -8.73 13.39 -9.16
C PHE A 60 -7.41 12.70 -9.48
N THR A 61 -6.61 12.39 -8.46
CA THR A 61 -5.34 11.70 -8.63
C THR A 61 -5.28 10.45 -7.77
N LYS A 62 -4.64 9.42 -8.28
CA LYS A 62 -4.35 8.18 -7.56
C LYS A 62 -2.96 7.71 -7.91
N ASP A 63 -2.08 7.66 -6.91
CA ASP A 63 -0.74 7.12 -7.11
C ASP A 63 -0.71 5.65 -6.67
N PHE A 64 -0.21 4.78 -7.55
CA PHE A 64 -0.02 3.35 -7.28
C PHE A 64 1.36 3.07 -6.71
N THR A 65 2.34 3.81 -7.20
CA THR A 65 3.72 3.75 -6.74
C THR A 65 4.26 5.18 -6.59
N PRO A 66 5.37 5.40 -5.91
CA PRO A 66 5.99 6.72 -5.86
C PRO A 66 6.35 7.30 -7.23
N ALA A 67 6.48 6.45 -8.26
CA ALA A 67 6.85 6.85 -9.61
C ALA A 67 5.67 6.93 -10.57
N PHE A 68 4.60 6.17 -10.33
CA PHE A 68 3.50 6.04 -11.28
C PHE A 68 2.15 6.17 -10.61
N GLY A 69 1.27 6.95 -11.22
CA GLY A 69 -0.13 7.13 -10.84
C GLY A 69 -1.01 7.39 -12.06
N PHE A 70 -2.27 7.67 -11.81
CA PHE A 70 -3.18 8.19 -12.81
C PHE A 70 -3.92 9.42 -12.31
N GLN A 71 -4.47 10.17 -13.26
CA GLN A 71 -5.28 11.36 -13.02
C GLN A 71 -6.56 11.29 -13.86
N VAL A 72 -7.70 11.50 -13.23
CA VAL A 72 -8.95 11.77 -13.93
C VAL A 72 -9.21 13.28 -13.86
N GLU A 73 -9.43 13.91 -14.99
CA GLU A 73 -9.65 15.35 -15.07
C GLU A 73 -10.93 15.64 -15.85
N GLY A 74 -11.80 16.44 -15.27
CA GLY A 74 -13.00 16.97 -15.94
C GLY A 74 -12.87 18.48 -16.11
N LEU A 75 -12.86 18.98 -17.34
CA LEU A 75 -12.72 20.39 -17.66
C LEU A 75 -13.95 20.90 -18.39
N ALA A 76 -14.43 22.06 -17.99
CA ALA A 76 -15.41 22.86 -18.71
C ALA A 76 -14.71 24.06 -19.33
N PHE A 77 -14.77 24.18 -20.65
CA PHE A 77 -14.28 25.33 -21.39
C PHE A 77 -15.39 26.39 -21.45
N LEU A 78 -15.10 27.54 -20.86
CA LEU A 78 -16.07 28.62 -20.75
C LEU A 78 -16.22 29.38 -22.07
N ASN A 79 -17.41 29.90 -22.28
CA ASN A 79 -17.70 30.74 -23.44
C ASN A 79 -17.47 32.21 -23.05
N ASP A 80 -16.44 32.82 -23.61
CA ASP A 80 -16.02 34.19 -23.31
C ASP A 80 -16.90 35.23 -24.03
N ASN A 81 -17.66 34.79 -25.05
CA ASN A 81 -18.44 35.66 -25.88
C ASN A 81 -19.94 35.44 -25.66
N HIS A 82 -20.50 36.15 -24.68
CA HIS A 82 -21.91 36.09 -24.33
C HIS A 82 -22.85 36.72 -25.38
N PHE A 83 -22.31 37.35 -26.39
CA PHE A 83 -23.07 38.10 -27.40
C PHE A 83 -23.21 37.35 -28.74
N THR A 84 -22.62 36.16 -28.88
CA THR A 84 -22.83 35.30 -30.03
C THR A 84 -24.00 34.34 -29.78
N ASP A 85 -24.58 33.77 -30.83
CA ASP A 85 -25.73 32.86 -30.80
C ASP A 85 -25.55 31.57 -29.95
N ILE A 86 -24.46 31.45 -29.22
CA ILE A 86 -24.16 30.33 -28.34
C ILE A 86 -24.90 30.55 -27.01
N LYS A 87 -25.99 29.85 -26.84
CA LYS A 87 -26.90 29.94 -25.67
C LYS A 87 -26.35 29.28 -24.39
N THR A 88 -25.12 28.79 -24.38
CA THR A 88 -24.54 28.04 -23.24
C THR A 88 -23.31 28.74 -22.66
N SER A 89 -23.20 28.80 -21.34
CA SER A 89 -22.02 29.32 -20.64
C SER A 89 -20.80 28.44 -20.81
N VAL A 90 -20.98 27.16 -21.13
CA VAL A 90 -19.93 26.16 -21.40
C VAL A 90 -19.98 25.80 -22.88
N LYS A 91 -18.90 26.02 -23.61
CA LYS A 91 -18.81 25.65 -25.02
C LYS A 91 -18.40 24.20 -25.28
N ALA A 92 -17.58 23.63 -24.39
CA ALA A 92 -17.12 22.25 -24.47
C ALA A 92 -16.79 21.70 -23.08
N THR A 93 -16.88 20.39 -22.94
CA THR A 93 -16.47 19.65 -21.74
C THR A 93 -15.51 18.54 -22.15
N ASN A 94 -14.39 18.40 -21.44
CA ASN A 94 -13.44 17.30 -21.65
C ASN A 94 -13.33 16.48 -20.37
N VAL A 95 -13.50 15.16 -20.48
CA VAL A 95 -13.22 14.22 -19.39
C VAL A 95 -12.09 13.31 -19.84
N GLY A 96 -10.99 13.35 -19.15
CA GLY A 96 -9.76 12.64 -19.51
C GLY A 96 -9.26 11.73 -18.40
N LEU A 97 -8.66 10.61 -18.82
CA LEU A 97 -7.89 9.70 -17.98
C LEU A 97 -6.44 9.75 -18.45
N ASN A 98 -5.55 10.20 -17.56
CA ASN A 98 -4.14 10.40 -17.85
C ASN A 98 -3.29 9.53 -16.93
N GLY A 99 -2.27 8.86 -17.48
CA GLY A 99 -1.16 8.32 -16.70
C GLY A 99 -0.22 9.44 -16.28
N ALA A 100 0.31 9.37 -15.08
CA ALA A 100 1.29 10.30 -14.54
C ALA A 100 2.54 9.56 -14.14
N LEU A 101 3.69 9.99 -14.64
CA LEU A 101 5.00 9.45 -14.33
C LEU A 101 5.82 10.51 -13.61
N ASN A 102 6.08 10.31 -12.32
CA ASN A 102 6.90 11.23 -11.52
C ASN A 102 8.38 11.10 -11.89
N LEU A 103 8.84 11.99 -12.78
CA LEU A 103 10.22 12.01 -13.27
C LEU A 103 11.22 12.29 -12.15
N SER A 104 10.83 13.13 -11.17
CA SER A 104 11.67 13.42 -10.01
C SER A 104 11.98 12.17 -9.20
N ASN A 105 11.01 11.26 -9.07
CA ASN A 105 11.19 10.00 -8.34
C ASN A 105 11.84 8.91 -9.21
N VAL A 106 11.57 8.90 -10.51
CA VAL A 106 12.23 7.97 -11.46
C VAL A 106 13.73 8.21 -11.49
N PHE A 107 14.16 9.45 -11.68
CA PHE A 107 15.58 9.78 -11.81
C PHE A 107 16.29 10.02 -10.48
N GLY A 108 15.60 10.64 -9.51
CA GLY A 108 16.17 11.01 -8.21
C GLY A 108 15.95 9.98 -7.09
N GLY A 109 15.20 8.89 -7.35
CA GLY A 109 14.75 7.93 -6.34
C GLY A 109 13.72 8.57 -5.39
N TYR A 110 12.84 7.78 -4.80
CA TYR A 110 11.90 8.27 -3.79
C TYR A 110 12.56 8.35 -2.41
N GLN A 111 12.37 9.47 -1.69
CA GLN A 111 13.03 9.76 -0.42
C GLN A 111 12.18 9.41 0.82
N GLY A 112 11.12 8.60 0.66
CA GLY A 112 10.17 8.29 1.74
C GLY A 112 9.14 9.40 2.00
N THR A 113 9.35 10.59 1.44
CA THR A 113 8.41 11.73 1.48
C THR A 113 8.43 12.48 0.15
N PRO A 114 7.33 13.09 -0.29
CA PRO A 114 7.32 13.92 -1.47
C PRO A 114 8.31 15.09 -1.34
N ARG A 115 9.00 15.41 -2.43
CA ARG A 115 9.87 16.58 -2.49
C ARG A 115 9.05 17.87 -2.39
N LYS A 116 9.70 18.98 -2.06
CA LYS A 116 9.05 20.30 -2.12
C LYS A 116 8.59 20.65 -3.54
N PHE A 117 9.37 20.22 -4.53
CA PHE A 117 9.09 20.38 -5.95
C PHE A 117 9.29 19.06 -6.69
N GLU A 118 8.32 18.69 -7.50
CA GLU A 118 8.32 17.47 -8.30
C GLU A 118 7.86 17.77 -9.72
N VAL A 119 8.41 17.04 -10.67
CA VAL A 119 8.02 17.08 -12.07
C VAL A 119 7.49 15.73 -12.48
N SER A 120 6.31 15.71 -13.11
CA SER A 120 5.71 14.50 -13.64
C SER A 120 5.38 14.68 -15.12
N ALA A 121 5.65 13.66 -15.93
CA ALA A 121 5.14 13.59 -17.30
C ALA A 121 3.72 13.01 -17.26
N ILE A 122 2.81 13.63 -18.01
CA ILE A 122 1.43 13.18 -18.12
C ILE A 122 1.09 12.88 -19.59
N ALA A 123 0.39 11.78 -19.79
CA ALA A 123 -0.17 11.43 -21.08
C ALA A 123 -1.46 10.61 -20.90
N GLY A 124 -2.45 10.85 -21.73
CA GLY A 124 -3.71 10.14 -21.60
C GLY A 124 -4.68 10.37 -22.75
N ILE A 125 -5.84 9.80 -22.58
CA ILE A 125 -6.96 9.91 -23.53
C ILE A 125 -8.18 10.53 -22.82
N GLY A 126 -9.04 11.16 -23.59
CA GLY A 126 -10.24 11.79 -23.06
C GLY A 126 -11.37 11.84 -24.07
N TRP A 127 -12.51 12.20 -23.55
CA TRP A 127 -13.72 12.46 -24.31
C TRP A 127 -14.02 13.96 -24.26
N LEU A 128 -14.08 14.58 -25.44
CA LEU A 128 -14.42 15.98 -25.62
C LEU A 128 -15.84 16.09 -26.22
N HIS A 129 -16.73 16.75 -25.51
CA HIS A 129 -18.07 17.10 -25.99
C HIS A 129 -18.17 18.59 -26.25
N THR A 130 -18.63 18.97 -27.44
CA THR A 130 -18.92 20.38 -27.81
C THR A 130 -20.41 20.64 -27.76
N TRP A 131 -20.84 21.59 -26.92
CA TRP A 131 -22.26 21.82 -26.64
C TRP A 131 -23.00 22.55 -27.77
N ASN A 132 -22.33 23.46 -28.49
CA ASN A 132 -22.95 24.22 -29.58
C ASN A 132 -23.20 23.39 -30.85
N THR A 133 -22.37 22.37 -31.12
CA THR A 133 -22.57 21.51 -32.31
C THR A 133 -23.01 20.09 -31.91
N SER A 134 -23.16 19.82 -30.63
CA SER A 134 -23.49 18.52 -30.05
C SER A 134 -22.63 17.37 -30.56
N ASN A 135 -21.37 17.64 -30.84
CA ASN A 135 -20.42 16.65 -31.35
C ASN A 135 -19.55 16.05 -30.23
N ASN A 136 -19.19 14.79 -30.43
CA ASN A 136 -18.28 14.06 -29.55
C ASN A 136 -16.98 13.74 -30.28
N TYR A 137 -15.87 13.97 -29.63
CA TYR A 137 -14.54 13.72 -30.15
C TYR A 137 -13.72 12.91 -29.14
N LEU A 138 -12.82 12.07 -29.64
CA LEU A 138 -11.75 11.51 -28.86
C LEU A 138 -10.67 12.57 -28.71
N SER A 139 -10.17 12.79 -27.51
CA SER A 139 -9.05 13.68 -27.22
C SER A 139 -7.88 12.91 -26.60
N SER A 140 -6.70 13.48 -26.68
CA SER A 140 -5.52 13.01 -25.94
C SER A 140 -4.87 14.22 -25.28
N LYS A 141 -4.28 14.01 -24.12
CA LYS A 141 -3.52 15.03 -23.40
C LYS A 141 -2.10 14.56 -23.24
N THR A 142 -1.13 15.45 -23.54
CA THR A 142 0.29 15.24 -23.23
C THR A 142 0.83 16.51 -22.58
N GLY A 143 1.63 16.38 -21.52
CA GLY A 143 2.14 17.54 -20.81
C GLY A 143 3.06 17.20 -19.67
N LEU A 144 3.36 18.20 -18.88
CA LEU A 144 4.16 18.11 -17.66
C LEU A 144 3.37 18.72 -16.49
N ASP A 145 3.41 18.07 -15.35
CA ASP A 145 2.96 18.64 -14.09
C ASP A 145 4.18 19.11 -13.29
N PHE A 146 4.21 20.39 -12.97
CA PHE A 146 5.18 21.01 -12.04
C PHE A 146 4.45 21.20 -10.72
N ALA A 147 4.74 20.35 -9.73
CA ALA A 147 4.04 20.31 -8.47
C ALA A 147 4.89 20.90 -7.34
N TRP A 148 4.37 21.90 -6.65
CA TRP A 148 4.91 22.44 -5.39
C TRP A 148 4.11 21.85 -4.23
N ASN A 149 4.75 20.96 -3.47
CA ASN A 149 4.16 20.29 -2.32
C ASN A 149 4.33 21.14 -1.06
N ILE A 150 3.22 21.59 -0.47
CA ILE A 150 3.14 22.62 0.56
C ILE A 150 2.88 21.97 1.93
N GLY A 151 3.42 22.60 2.97
CA GLY A 151 3.24 22.23 4.37
C GLY A 151 4.19 21.10 4.82
N LYS A 152 4.29 20.93 6.14
CA LYS A 152 5.15 19.90 6.75
C LYS A 152 4.75 18.47 6.35
N LYS A 153 3.44 18.24 6.21
CA LYS A 153 2.86 16.92 5.89
C LYS A 153 2.68 16.69 4.39
N LYS A 154 3.00 17.68 3.53
CA LYS A 154 2.84 17.58 2.07
C LYS A 154 1.41 17.18 1.62
N ALA A 155 0.41 17.61 2.38
CA ALA A 155 -1.00 17.32 2.09
C ALA A 155 -1.57 18.19 0.96
N HIS A 156 -0.92 19.28 0.62
CA HIS A 156 -1.38 20.28 -0.34
C HIS A 156 -0.36 20.43 -1.46
N SER A 157 -0.83 20.47 -2.70
CA SER A 157 0.01 20.71 -3.86
C SER A 157 -0.58 21.78 -4.75
N LEU A 158 0.27 22.72 -5.16
CA LEU A 158 -0.02 23.63 -6.27
C LEU A 158 0.67 23.08 -7.50
N VAL A 159 -0.09 22.84 -8.57
CA VAL A 159 0.42 22.18 -9.78
C VAL A 159 0.22 23.09 -10.98
N LEU A 160 1.30 23.43 -11.68
CA LEU A 160 1.27 24.09 -12.97
C LEU A 160 1.43 23.06 -14.08
N THR A 161 0.48 23.02 -15.00
CA THR A 161 0.40 22.02 -16.07
C THR A 161 0.40 22.67 -17.45
N PRO A 162 1.56 22.93 -18.09
CA PRO A 162 1.62 23.11 -19.53
C PRO A 162 1.31 21.79 -20.23
N ALA A 163 0.34 21.79 -21.14
CA ALA A 163 -0.13 20.59 -21.81
C ALA A 163 -0.65 20.89 -23.22
N ILE A 164 -0.60 19.89 -24.09
CA ILE A 164 -1.27 19.91 -25.38
C ILE A 164 -2.46 18.97 -25.29
N TYR A 165 -3.64 19.49 -25.62
CA TYR A 165 -4.85 18.71 -25.86
C TYR A 165 -4.97 18.47 -27.34
N TRP A 166 -4.78 17.21 -27.74
CA TRP A 166 -4.87 16.77 -29.12
C TRP A 166 -6.32 16.42 -29.46
N ASN A 167 -6.82 16.87 -30.60
CA ASN A 167 -8.04 16.35 -31.18
C ASN A 167 -7.68 15.13 -32.03
N LEU A 168 -8.27 13.98 -31.70
CA LEU A 168 -8.03 12.70 -32.38
C LEU A 168 -9.15 12.35 -33.38
N HIS A 169 -10.02 13.29 -33.70
CA HIS A 169 -11.21 13.08 -34.57
C HIS A 169 -12.21 12.05 -34.06
N LYS A 170 -13.06 11.55 -34.96
CA LYS A 170 -14.15 10.64 -34.64
C LYS A 170 -13.63 9.24 -34.36
N PHE A 171 -14.35 8.51 -33.50
CA PHE A 171 -14.15 7.08 -33.31
C PHE A 171 -14.18 6.36 -34.67
N GLY A 172 -13.09 5.70 -35.05
CA GLY A 172 -12.94 4.94 -36.29
C GLY A 172 -11.81 5.41 -37.21
N ASP A 173 -11.42 6.68 -37.12
CA ASP A 173 -10.28 7.21 -37.88
C ASP A 173 -9.44 8.13 -36.97
N ILE A 174 -8.54 7.53 -36.22
CA ILE A 174 -7.71 8.22 -35.22
C ILE A 174 -6.55 8.91 -35.94
N GLN A 175 -6.65 10.23 -36.06
CA GLN A 175 -5.58 11.08 -36.61
C GLN A 175 -5.33 12.26 -35.67
N PHE A 176 -4.07 12.61 -35.47
CA PHE A 176 -3.68 13.83 -34.75
C PHE A 176 -3.90 15.05 -35.65
N ASP A 177 -4.98 15.80 -35.39
CA ASP A 177 -5.28 17.02 -36.13
C ASP A 177 -4.82 18.26 -35.34
N LYS A 178 -3.89 19.01 -35.91
CA LYS A 178 -3.40 20.27 -35.34
C LYS A 178 -4.50 21.34 -35.25
N ARG A 179 -5.45 21.34 -36.20
CA ARG A 179 -6.48 22.40 -36.29
C ARG A 179 -7.50 22.38 -35.15
N GLY A 180 -7.69 21.24 -34.50
CA GLY A 180 -8.56 21.13 -33.34
C GLY A 180 -7.81 21.00 -32.02
N SER A 181 -6.47 21.00 -32.07
CA SER A 181 -5.62 20.83 -30.92
C SER A 181 -5.32 22.17 -30.23
N GLN A 182 -5.11 22.13 -28.93
CA GLN A 182 -4.90 23.31 -28.10
C GLN A 182 -3.65 23.17 -27.22
N LEU A 183 -2.87 24.24 -27.15
CA LEU A 183 -1.86 24.42 -26.11
C LEU A 183 -2.56 25.02 -24.88
N ALA A 184 -2.39 24.43 -23.73
CA ALA A 184 -3.02 24.88 -22.49
C ALA A 184 -2.00 25.08 -21.37
N LEU A 185 -2.30 26.02 -20.50
CA LEU A 185 -1.60 26.23 -19.24
C LEU A 185 -2.62 26.23 -18.10
N ASN A 186 -2.62 25.19 -17.32
CA ASN A 186 -3.55 25.01 -16.21
C ASN A 186 -2.81 25.12 -14.87
N VAL A 187 -3.51 25.65 -13.87
CA VAL A 187 -3.08 25.65 -12.46
C VAL A 187 -4.09 24.85 -11.68
N SER A 188 -3.61 23.91 -10.90
CA SER A 188 -4.47 23.08 -10.04
C SER A 188 -4.02 23.18 -8.59
N TYR A 189 -4.98 23.22 -7.69
CA TYR A 189 -4.75 23.01 -6.27
C TYR A 189 -5.27 21.60 -5.92
N VAL A 190 -4.41 20.74 -5.38
CA VAL A 190 -4.74 19.35 -5.05
C VAL A 190 -4.53 19.13 -3.55
N TYR A 191 -5.55 18.55 -2.91
CA TYR A 191 -5.46 18.04 -1.56
C TYR A 191 -5.28 16.53 -1.58
N HIS A 192 -4.25 16.03 -0.91
CA HIS A 192 -3.93 14.61 -0.77
C HIS A 192 -4.50 14.08 0.54
N PHE A 193 -5.33 13.05 0.46
CA PHE A 193 -5.89 12.41 1.64
C PHE A 193 -4.86 11.59 2.39
N LYS A 194 -5.09 11.38 3.68
CA LYS A 194 -4.28 10.45 4.46
C LYS A 194 -4.50 9.03 3.97
N THR A 195 -3.41 8.31 3.91
CA THR A 195 -3.38 6.87 3.63
C THR A 195 -3.66 6.06 4.89
N SER A 196 -3.82 4.74 4.76
CA SER A 196 -3.97 3.80 5.88
C SER A 196 -2.78 3.83 6.84
N ASN A 197 -1.60 4.26 6.40
CA ASN A 197 -0.40 4.45 7.22
C ASN A 197 -0.37 5.78 7.99
N GLY A 198 -1.45 6.59 7.91
CA GLY A 198 -1.60 7.87 8.61
C GLY A 198 -0.83 9.05 8.01
N THR A 199 -0.16 8.88 6.87
CA THR A 199 0.54 9.92 6.12
C THR A 199 -0.25 10.36 4.89
N HIS A 200 0.27 11.31 4.08
CA HIS A 200 -0.29 11.71 2.78
C HIS A 200 0.55 11.19 1.61
N HIS A 201 1.42 10.20 1.84
CA HIS A 201 2.39 9.69 0.88
C HIS A 201 2.77 8.24 1.21
N PHE A 202 3.53 7.61 0.32
CA PHE A 202 4.06 6.26 0.54
C PHE A 202 5.08 6.26 1.67
N LYS A 203 4.98 5.28 2.56
CA LYS A 203 6.01 4.96 3.51
C LYS A 203 6.93 3.91 2.90
N THR A 204 8.23 4.09 3.08
CA THR A 204 9.24 3.21 2.50
C THR A 204 10.09 2.57 3.59
N TRP A 205 10.56 1.37 3.30
CA TRP A 205 11.53 0.65 4.10
C TRP A 205 12.81 0.50 3.29
N ASP A 206 13.93 0.90 3.87
CA ASP A 206 15.25 0.63 3.29
C ASP A 206 15.64 -0.81 3.60
N ILE A 207 15.44 -1.70 2.62
CA ILE A 207 15.77 -3.12 2.75
C ILE A 207 17.28 -3.30 2.89
N GLY A 208 18.08 -2.43 2.25
CA GLY A 208 19.55 -2.46 2.37
C GLY A 208 19.98 -2.23 3.82
N ALA A 209 19.55 -1.12 4.41
CA ALA A 209 19.85 -0.81 5.80
C ALA A 209 19.32 -1.88 6.78
N MET A 210 18.14 -2.45 6.50
CA MET A 210 17.60 -3.55 7.30
C MET A 210 18.47 -4.82 7.19
N ASN A 211 18.92 -5.18 6.00
CA ASN A 211 19.78 -6.34 5.79
C ASN A 211 21.15 -6.14 6.43
N ASP A 212 21.71 -4.92 6.35
CA ASP A 212 22.97 -4.59 7.01
C ASP A 212 22.85 -4.71 8.54
N GLU A 213 21.74 -4.22 9.12
CA GLU A 213 21.47 -4.39 10.55
C GLU A 213 21.25 -5.86 10.93
N ILE A 214 20.53 -6.63 10.13
CA ILE A 214 20.36 -8.09 10.32
C ILE A 214 21.74 -8.78 10.30
N ASN A 215 22.60 -8.45 9.34
CA ASN A 215 23.91 -9.05 9.23
C ASN A 215 24.83 -8.62 10.40
N ARG A 216 24.72 -7.37 10.84
CA ARG A 216 25.42 -6.87 12.04
C ARG A 216 24.98 -7.62 13.29
N LEU A 217 23.65 -7.80 13.46
CA LEU A 217 23.10 -8.53 14.61
C LEU A 217 23.47 -10.02 14.58
N ARG A 218 23.50 -10.65 13.41
CA ARG A 218 23.98 -12.03 13.24
C ARG A 218 25.44 -12.14 13.62
N GLY A 219 26.29 -11.24 13.12
CA GLY A 219 27.69 -11.20 13.49
C GLY A 219 27.92 -10.99 14.99
N ALA A 220 27.14 -10.11 15.62
CA ALA A 220 27.18 -9.91 17.07
C ALA A 220 26.72 -11.15 17.85
N LEU A 221 25.71 -11.87 17.34
CA LEU A 221 25.23 -13.13 17.93
C LEU A 221 26.31 -14.22 17.83
N ASP A 222 26.91 -14.39 16.64
CA ASP A 222 27.99 -15.36 16.41
C ASP A 222 29.21 -15.07 17.32
N GLU A 223 29.55 -13.77 17.46
CA GLU A 223 30.65 -13.34 18.37
C GLU A 223 30.28 -13.61 19.83
N CYS A 224 29.05 -13.33 20.25
CA CYS A 224 28.58 -13.64 21.59
C CYS A 224 28.59 -15.15 21.86
N GLN A 225 28.17 -15.98 20.90
CA GLN A 225 28.25 -17.45 21.00
C GLN A 225 29.66 -17.96 21.05
N ARG A 226 30.59 -17.30 20.34
CA ARG A 226 32.01 -17.65 20.35
C ARG A 226 32.69 -17.28 21.67
N LEU A 227 32.32 -16.12 22.23
CA LEU A 227 32.89 -15.65 23.51
C LEU A 227 32.27 -16.34 24.72
N HIS A 228 30.99 -16.72 24.57
CA HIS A 228 30.26 -17.51 25.57
C HIS A 228 29.72 -18.75 24.87
N PRO A 229 30.62 -19.72 24.55
CA PRO A 229 30.16 -21.00 24.04
C PRO A 229 29.14 -21.51 25.07
N VAL A 230 27.90 -21.67 24.64
CA VAL A 230 26.94 -22.47 25.39
C VAL A 230 27.50 -23.88 25.27
N ASP A 231 28.38 -24.22 26.23
CA ASP A 231 28.76 -25.58 26.43
C ASP A 231 27.45 -26.33 26.67
N THR A 232 26.96 -26.95 25.61
CA THR A 232 26.10 -28.11 25.78
C THR A 232 27.02 -29.15 26.45
N VAL A 233 27.32 -28.91 27.74
CA VAL A 233 27.89 -29.94 28.58
C VAL A 233 26.80 -31.02 28.60
N VAL A 234 26.96 -31.98 27.67
CA VAL A 234 26.49 -33.33 27.94
C VAL A 234 27.31 -33.79 29.11
N THR A 235 26.92 -33.35 30.30
CA THR A 235 27.47 -33.91 31.54
C THR A 235 26.97 -35.33 31.54
N GLN A 236 27.87 -36.26 31.14
CA GLN A 236 27.74 -37.61 31.65
C GLN A 236 27.79 -37.46 33.16
N VAL A 237 26.63 -37.44 33.79
CA VAL A 237 26.49 -37.46 35.23
C VAL A 237 26.99 -38.82 35.69
N VAL A 238 28.27 -38.85 36.17
CA VAL A 238 28.70 -39.90 37.06
C VAL A 238 27.82 -39.76 38.30
N VAL A 239 26.94 -40.73 38.50
CA VAL A 239 25.97 -40.77 39.56
C VAL A 239 26.72 -41.00 40.90
N GLU A 240 27.05 -39.93 41.60
CA GLU A 240 27.22 -39.97 43.07
C GLU A 240 25.86 -39.56 43.66
N LYS A 241 25.38 -40.41 44.58
CA LYS A 241 24.07 -40.42 45.21
C LYS A 241 23.28 -39.11 45.28
N PRO A 242 21.98 -39.15 44.97
CA PRO A 242 21.19 -37.94 44.76
C PRO A 242 20.75 -37.29 46.08
N ILE A 243 21.15 -36.03 46.24
CA ILE A 243 20.38 -35.09 47.04
C ILE A 243 19.30 -34.54 46.14
N PHE A 244 18.06 -35.02 46.28
CA PHE A 244 16.92 -34.55 45.50
C PHE A 244 16.66 -33.08 45.79
N ARG A 245 17.11 -32.18 44.89
CA ARG A 245 16.46 -30.90 44.64
C ARG A 245 15.58 -31.09 43.38
N VAL A 246 14.29 -31.16 43.57
CA VAL A 246 13.30 -31.15 42.49
C VAL A 246 13.41 -29.76 41.85
N VAL A 247 14.10 -29.66 40.72
CA VAL A 247 13.93 -28.55 39.81
C VAL A 247 12.73 -28.97 38.94
N GLU A 248 11.57 -28.40 39.21
CA GLU A 248 10.39 -28.59 38.37
C GLU A 248 10.68 -28.10 36.97
N LYS A 249 10.82 -29.05 36.06
CA LYS A 249 10.86 -28.79 34.61
C LYS A 249 9.38 -28.50 34.24
N THR A 250 8.99 -27.24 34.14
CA THR A 250 7.69 -26.86 33.60
C THR A 250 7.61 -27.27 32.17
N ASN A 251 7.10 -28.47 31.89
CA ASN A 251 6.81 -28.90 30.54
C ASN A 251 5.58 -28.12 30.06
N GLU A 252 5.81 -27.09 29.28
CA GLU A 252 4.74 -26.34 28.60
C GLU A 252 4.67 -26.85 27.14
N TRP A 253 3.44 -27.11 26.66
CA TRP A 253 3.18 -27.46 25.26
C TRP A 253 2.48 -26.31 24.60
N THR A 254 2.95 -25.90 23.43
CA THR A 254 2.38 -24.80 22.66
C THR A 254 1.88 -25.34 21.33
N VAL A 255 0.65 -25.00 20.96
CA VAL A 255 0.06 -25.32 19.66
C VAL A 255 -0.43 -24.05 18.96
N GLU A 256 -0.18 -23.94 17.66
CA GLU A 256 -0.55 -22.82 16.84
C GLU A 256 -1.85 -23.07 16.08
N PHE A 257 -2.58 -21.99 15.82
CA PHE A 257 -3.84 -22.02 15.06
C PHE A 257 -3.74 -21.15 13.81
N ALA A 258 -4.45 -21.56 12.75
CA ALA A 258 -4.62 -20.75 11.57
C ALA A 258 -5.35 -19.43 11.89
N PHE A 259 -5.20 -18.45 11.02
CA PHE A 259 -5.90 -17.18 11.16
C PHE A 259 -7.42 -17.41 11.21
N ASN A 260 -8.06 -16.77 12.18
CA ASN A 260 -9.52 -16.84 12.39
C ASN A 260 -10.09 -18.27 12.54
N SER A 261 -9.28 -19.23 13.00
CA SER A 261 -9.68 -20.63 13.17
C SER A 261 -9.41 -21.09 14.60
N ALA A 262 -10.23 -22.06 15.05
CA ALA A 262 -10.06 -22.83 16.27
C ALA A 262 -9.93 -24.35 15.95
N GLU A 263 -9.70 -24.72 14.68
CA GLU A 263 -9.49 -26.10 14.26
C GLU A 263 -8.06 -26.54 14.55
N LEU A 264 -7.93 -27.75 15.13
CA LEU A 264 -6.63 -28.36 15.40
C LEU A 264 -6.02 -28.96 14.12
N THR A 265 -4.86 -28.44 13.73
CA THR A 265 -4.07 -28.98 12.63
C THR A 265 -3.47 -30.36 12.97
N SER A 266 -2.97 -31.10 11.98
CA SER A 266 -2.21 -32.33 12.17
C SER A 266 -1.02 -32.14 13.11
N ASP A 267 -0.29 -31.02 12.94
CA ASP A 267 0.89 -30.69 13.72
C ASP A 267 0.53 -30.34 15.17
N ALA A 268 -0.56 -29.59 15.37
CA ALA A 268 -1.10 -29.31 16.70
C ALA A 268 -1.47 -30.61 17.43
N LYS A 269 -2.13 -31.55 16.75
CA LYS A 269 -2.47 -32.86 17.29
C LYS A 269 -1.23 -33.69 17.59
N ALA A 270 -0.18 -33.63 16.75
CA ALA A 270 1.09 -34.31 17.00
C ALA A 270 1.74 -33.81 18.31
N VAL A 271 1.79 -32.49 18.53
CA VAL A 271 2.30 -31.88 19.78
C VAL A 271 1.45 -32.35 20.98
N LEU A 272 0.12 -32.25 20.89
CA LEU A 272 -0.78 -32.65 21.98
C LEU A 272 -0.68 -34.16 22.29
N ASN A 273 -0.30 -34.97 21.30
CA ASN A 273 -0.09 -36.41 21.48
C ASN A 273 1.10 -36.76 22.37
N THR A 274 2.03 -35.84 22.58
CA THR A 274 3.18 -36.03 23.48
C THR A 274 2.82 -35.87 24.97
N ILE A 275 1.62 -35.35 25.26
CA ILE A 275 1.15 -35.15 26.63
C ILE A 275 0.72 -36.49 27.22
N GLY A 276 1.32 -36.87 28.37
CA GLY A 276 0.97 -38.11 29.09
C GLY A 276 -0.43 -38.05 29.71
N GLN A 277 -1.05 -39.21 29.88
CA GLN A 277 -2.41 -39.31 30.42
C GLN A 277 -2.48 -39.18 31.96
N ASP A 278 -1.36 -39.32 32.65
CA ASP A 278 -1.31 -39.34 34.12
C ASP A 278 -1.34 -37.97 34.78
N GLY A 279 -1.18 -36.88 33.96
CA GLY A 279 -1.13 -35.50 34.43
C GLY A 279 -2.48 -34.81 34.46
N ILE A 280 -2.56 -33.72 35.23
CA ILE A 280 -3.62 -32.73 35.15
C ILE A 280 -3.05 -31.49 34.50
N VAL A 281 -3.74 -30.92 33.52
CA VAL A 281 -3.26 -29.78 32.76
C VAL A 281 -4.23 -28.59 32.75
N ASP A 282 -3.69 -27.40 32.67
CA ASP A 282 -4.40 -26.15 32.41
C ASP A 282 -4.17 -25.70 30.97
N VAL A 283 -5.21 -25.22 30.31
CA VAL A 283 -5.20 -24.82 28.92
C VAL A 283 -5.50 -23.32 28.80
N PHE A 284 -4.62 -22.56 28.16
CA PHE A 284 -4.77 -21.12 27.97
C PHE A 284 -4.74 -20.78 26.49
N GLY A 285 -5.85 -20.26 25.97
CA GLY A 285 -5.97 -19.85 24.57
C GLY A 285 -5.71 -18.38 24.36
N TYR A 286 -5.08 -18.05 23.23
CA TYR A 286 -4.76 -16.68 22.87
C TYR A 286 -5.18 -16.36 21.42
N ALA A 287 -5.46 -15.08 21.16
CA ALA A 287 -5.78 -14.55 19.84
C ALA A 287 -4.78 -13.46 19.45
N SER A 288 -4.59 -13.28 18.16
CA SER A 288 -3.84 -12.15 17.60
C SER A 288 -4.65 -10.85 17.68
N PRO A 289 -3.99 -9.66 17.61
CA PRO A 289 -4.65 -8.37 17.87
C PRO A 289 -5.64 -7.90 16.80
N GLU A 290 -5.77 -8.64 15.70
CA GLU A 290 -6.73 -8.28 14.64
C GLU A 290 -8.17 -8.59 15.09
N GLY A 291 -9.07 -7.60 14.94
CA GLY A 291 -10.48 -7.72 15.32
C GLY A 291 -10.84 -7.01 16.62
N SER A 292 -12.10 -7.13 17.04
CA SER A 292 -12.57 -6.54 18.29
C SER A 292 -12.13 -7.36 19.49
N GLU A 293 -11.98 -6.70 20.66
CA GLU A 293 -11.61 -7.36 21.91
C GLU A 293 -12.60 -8.47 22.30
N ALA A 294 -13.91 -8.21 22.14
CA ALA A 294 -14.96 -9.20 22.43
C ALA A 294 -14.83 -10.43 21.51
N TYR A 295 -14.59 -10.22 20.22
CA TYR A 295 -14.38 -11.31 19.27
C TYR A 295 -13.12 -12.13 19.58
N ASN A 296 -12.01 -11.46 19.89
CA ASN A 296 -10.76 -12.11 20.22
C ASN A 296 -10.84 -12.91 21.55
N LYS A 297 -11.61 -12.40 22.50
CA LYS A 297 -11.91 -13.13 23.74
C LYS A 297 -12.66 -14.43 23.47
N GLU A 298 -13.68 -14.38 22.63
CA GLU A 298 -14.45 -15.55 22.22
C GLU A 298 -13.61 -16.54 21.37
N LEU A 299 -12.82 -16.04 20.42
CA LEU A 299 -11.95 -16.87 19.58
C LEU A 299 -10.88 -17.60 20.43
N SER A 300 -10.29 -16.90 21.39
CA SER A 300 -9.31 -17.49 22.31
C SER A 300 -9.93 -18.56 23.19
N GLN A 301 -11.20 -18.38 23.63
CA GLN A 301 -11.93 -19.38 24.36
C GLN A 301 -12.21 -20.63 23.50
N ARG A 302 -12.72 -20.44 22.28
CA ARG A 302 -12.97 -21.57 21.35
C ARG A 302 -11.70 -22.39 21.08
N ARG A 303 -10.54 -21.75 20.99
CA ARG A 303 -9.24 -22.44 20.85
C ARG A 303 -8.86 -23.24 22.06
N ALA A 304 -9.04 -22.66 23.25
CA ALA A 304 -8.79 -23.37 24.51
C ALA A 304 -9.71 -24.58 24.64
N ASP A 305 -10.98 -24.42 24.30
CA ASP A 305 -11.97 -25.50 24.36
C ASP A 305 -11.66 -26.65 23.40
N ALA A 306 -11.26 -26.32 22.14
CA ALA A 306 -10.89 -27.32 21.16
C ALA A 306 -9.69 -28.17 21.60
N VAL A 307 -8.68 -27.56 22.24
CA VAL A 307 -7.54 -28.27 22.81
C VAL A 307 -7.99 -29.12 24.01
N ALA A 308 -8.82 -28.58 24.90
CA ALA A 308 -9.30 -29.25 26.06
C ALA A 308 -10.16 -30.49 25.71
N GLU A 309 -11.05 -30.37 24.71
CA GLU A 309 -11.85 -31.48 24.21
C GLU A 309 -10.98 -32.60 23.62
N TYR A 310 -10.00 -32.21 22.82
CA TYR A 310 -9.04 -33.16 22.23
C TYR A 310 -8.25 -33.91 23.30
N LEU A 311 -7.76 -33.22 24.34
CA LEU A 311 -7.02 -33.83 25.45
C LEU A 311 -7.89 -34.75 26.28
N LYS A 312 -9.14 -34.32 26.60
CA LYS A 312 -10.12 -35.15 27.30
C LYS A 312 -10.48 -36.43 26.54
N ALA A 313 -10.65 -36.33 25.22
CA ALA A 313 -10.92 -37.50 24.37
C ALA A 313 -9.76 -38.51 24.37
N ARG A 314 -8.52 -38.05 24.67
CA ARG A 314 -7.34 -38.90 24.86
C ARG A 314 -7.16 -39.44 26.28
N GLY A 315 -8.04 -39.08 27.21
CA GLY A 315 -7.94 -39.48 28.61
C GLY A 315 -7.07 -38.56 29.48
N VAL A 316 -6.60 -37.43 28.99
CA VAL A 316 -5.86 -36.43 29.79
C VAL A 316 -6.84 -35.60 30.63
N ARG A 317 -6.55 -35.45 31.92
CA ARG A 317 -7.39 -34.66 32.83
C ARG A 317 -7.10 -33.17 32.64
N VAL A 318 -8.12 -32.39 32.24
CA VAL A 318 -8.03 -30.93 32.07
C VAL A 318 -8.72 -30.27 33.24
N ASN A 319 -7.97 -29.51 34.03
CA ASN A 319 -8.46 -28.76 35.20
C ASN A 319 -9.26 -27.51 34.76
N LYS A 320 -8.66 -26.69 33.87
CA LYS A 320 -9.34 -25.53 33.33
C LYS A 320 -8.94 -25.27 31.87
N ALA A 321 -9.86 -24.66 31.12
CA ALA A 321 -9.62 -24.15 29.77
C ALA A 321 -10.11 -22.70 29.69
N VAL A 322 -9.19 -21.76 29.45
CA VAL A 322 -9.50 -20.32 29.55
C VAL A 322 -8.95 -19.60 28.32
N GLY A 323 -9.81 -18.83 27.66
CA GLY A 323 -9.40 -17.88 26.64
C GLY A 323 -8.91 -16.58 27.30
N GLU A 324 -7.66 -16.24 27.09
CA GLU A 324 -7.01 -15.05 27.64
C GLU A 324 -7.13 -13.80 26.77
N GLY A 325 -7.74 -13.91 25.58
CA GLY A 325 -7.88 -12.81 24.64
C GLY A 325 -6.57 -12.48 23.93
N VAL A 326 -6.31 -11.20 23.72
CA VAL A 326 -5.14 -10.69 22.98
C VAL A 326 -3.96 -10.50 23.94
N LYS A 327 -3.13 -11.52 24.11
CA LYS A 327 -1.86 -11.43 24.88
C LYS A 327 -0.67 -11.95 24.08
N LEU A 328 -0.88 -12.99 23.33
CA LEU A 328 0.12 -13.66 22.49
C LEU A 328 -0.46 -13.88 21.10
N ASN A 329 0.34 -14.39 20.18
CA ASN A 329 -0.15 -14.76 18.85
C ASN A 329 -1.18 -15.90 18.92
N ARG A 330 -1.65 -16.39 17.80
CA ARG A 330 -2.67 -17.42 17.57
C ARG A 330 -2.28 -18.80 18.13
N LEU A 331 -2.10 -18.90 19.42
CA LEU A 331 -1.61 -20.12 20.06
C LEU A 331 -2.40 -20.49 21.30
N VAL A 332 -2.25 -21.75 21.72
CA VAL A 332 -2.72 -22.26 22.99
C VAL A 332 -1.52 -22.85 23.75
N ILE A 333 -1.40 -22.49 25.00
CA ILE A 333 -0.39 -23.03 25.91
C ILE A 333 -1.08 -24.03 26.85
N VAL A 334 -0.52 -25.23 26.94
CA VAL A 334 -0.93 -26.26 27.88
C VAL A 334 0.15 -26.40 28.96
N LYS A 335 -0.20 -26.27 30.21
CA LYS A 335 0.71 -26.37 31.37
C LYS A 335 0.26 -27.45 32.31
N PRO A 336 1.20 -28.16 32.96
CA PRO A 336 0.84 -29.00 34.10
C PRO A 336 0.17 -28.16 35.19
N THR A 337 -0.90 -28.66 35.79
CA THR A 337 -1.53 -27.99 36.91
C THR A 337 -0.60 -28.14 38.13
N THR A 338 -0.10 -27.02 38.65
CA THR A 338 0.64 -26.99 39.92
C THR A 338 -0.34 -27.31 41.03
N ALA A 339 -0.14 -28.43 41.73
CA ALA A 339 -0.87 -28.70 42.95
C ALA A 339 -0.59 -27.57 43.96
N GLN A 340 -1.64 -26.89 44.38
CA GLN A 340 -1.59 -25.99 45.55
C GLN A 340 -1.49 -26.77 46.83
#